data_7b3041e38048468bc772fc982ed5bb8d
#
_entry.id   7b3041e38048468bc772fc982ed5bb8d
#
_cell.length_a   1.000
_cell.length_b   1.000
_cell.length_c   1.000
_cell.angle_alpha   90.00
_cell.angle_beta   90.00
_cell.angle_gamma   90.00
#
_symmetry.space_group_name_H-M   'P 1'
#
loop_
_entity.id
_entity.type
_entity.pdbx_description
1 polymer ?
#
loop_
_entity_poly.entity_id
_entity_poly.type
_entity_poly.pdbx_seq_one_letter_code
_entity_poly.pdbx_strand_id
1 'polypeptide(L)'
;MTNTKGPISNFIEKYYLHFNAASVVDAAKAYEVQLNQGSKMLVSLAGAMSTAELGKIFAEMIRKDKVQIISCTGANLEEDIMNLVAHSHYKRVPNYRDLTPQEEWDLLEQGLNRVTDTCIPEHEAFRRLQQHIYKIWKDADDKGERYLPHEFMYKMLLSGVLEEYYEIDLKDSWMYAAAEKNLPIIVPGW
;
A
#
# COMPACT_ATOMS: atom_id res chain seq x y z
N MET A 1 -17.36 -1.16 -28.22
CA MET A 1 -16.04 -1.76 -27.89
C MET A 1 -16.31 -3.08 -27.20
N THR A 2 -15.95 -4.19 -27.81
CA THR A 2 -16.08 -5.52 -27.21
C THR A 2 -15.09 -5.57 -26.05
N ASN A 3 -15.62 -5.53 -24.83
CA ASN A 3 -14.83 -5.65 -23.60
C ASN A 3 -14.31 -7.10 -23.53
N THR A 4 -13.19 -7.39 -24.17
CA THR A 4 -12.54 -8.71 -24.11
C THR A 4 -11.97 -8.86 -22.72
N LYS A 5 -12.62 -9.69 -21.90
CA LYS A 5 -12.16 -10.04 -20.56
C LYS A 5 -10.73 -10.59 -20.61
N GLY A 6 -9.92 -10.19 -19.65
CA GLY A 6 -8.55 -10.70 -19.52
C GLY A 6 -8.50 -12.20 -19.19
N PRO A 7 -7.33 -12.84 -19.35
CA PRO A 7 -7.20 -14.29 -19.14
C PRO A 7 -7.58 -14.74 -17.74
N ILE A 8 -7.28 -13.94 -16.70
CA ILE A 8 -7.64 -14.26 -15.32
C ILE A 8 -9.14 -14.19 -15.09
N SER A 9 -9.83 -13.17 -15.61
CA SER A 9 -11.29 -13.07 -15.53
C SER A 9 -11.96 -14.26 -16.21
N ASN A 10 -11.47 -14.65 -17.38
CA ASN A 10 -11.97 -15.82 -18.10
C ASN A 10 -11.74 -17.12 -17.31
N PHE A 11 -10.58 -17.28 -16.68
CA PHE A 11 -10.27 -18.42 -15.83
C PHE A 11 -11.22 -18.51 -14.63
N ILE A 12 -11.37 -17.42 -13.89
CA ILE A 12 -12.23 -17.36 -12.70
C ILE A 12 -13.68 -17.65 -13.10
N GLU A 13 -14.22 -17.03 -14.12
CA GLU A 13 -15.61 -17.28 -14.55
C GLU A 13 -15.85 -18.71 -15.06
N LYS A 14 -14.83 -19.35 -15.62
CA LYS A 14 -14.94 -20.73 -16.10
C LYS A 14 -14.94 -21.76 -14.98
N TYR A 15 -14.20 -21.51 -13.89
CA TYR A 15 -13.92 -22.51 -12.86
C TYR A 15 -14.55 -22.23 -11.50
N TYR A 16 -14.89 -20.98 -11.19
CA TYR A 16 -15.48 -20.56 -9.92
C TYR A 16 -17.01 -20.57 -10.01
N LEU A 17 -17.58 -21.77 -10.07
CA LEU A 17 -19.01 -21.94 -10.44
C LEU A 17 -19.94 -22.07 -9.26
N HIS A 18 -19.46 -22.47 -8.09
CA HIS A 18 -20.29 -22.79 -6.91
C HIS A 18 -19.64 -22.35 -5.60
N PHE A 19 -20.46 -22.27 -4.55
CA PHE A 19 -20.05 -21.94 -3.17
C PHE A 19 -19.25 -20.62 -3.09
N ASN A 20 -18.28 -20.55 -2.18
CA ASN A 20 -17.46 -19.35 -1.99
C ASN A 20 -16.70 -18.91 -3.23
N ALA A 21 -16.33 -19.84 -4.10
CA ALA A 21 -15.68 -19.51 -5.36
C ALA A 21 -16.61 -18.70 -6.29
N ALA A 22 -17.86 -19.11 -6.42
CA ALA A 22 -18.86 -18.33 -7.17
C ALA A 22 -19.10 -16.95 -6.54
N SER A 23 -19.12 -16.87 -5.21
CA SER A 23 -19.32 -15.61 -4.49
C SER A 23 -18.23 -14.56 -4.80
N VAL A 24 -16.99 -14.98 -5.11
CA VAL A 24 -15.91 -14.07 -5.56
C VAL A 24 -16.29 -13.41 -6.89
N VAL A 25 -16.84 -14.21 -7.83
CA VAL A 25 -17.30 -13.71 -9.14
C VAL A 25 -18.46 -12.75 -8.98
N ASP A 26 -19.42 -13.11 -8.14
CA ASP A 26 -20.62 -12.30 -7.88
C ASP A 26 -20.26 -10.99 -7.21
N ALA A 27 -19.33 -11.01 -6.24
CA ALA A 27 -18.83 -9.80 -5.58
C ALA A 27 -18.11 -8.86 -6.57
N ALA A 28 -17.26 -9.41 -7.43
CA ALA A 28 -16.59 -8.61 -8.46
C ALA A 28 -17.57 -7.96 -9.43
N LYS A 29 -18.57 -8.70 -9.89
CA LYS A 29 -19.65 -8.17 -10.76
C LYS A 29 -20.47 -7.10 -10.06
N ALA A 30 -20.85 -7.32 -8.81
CA ALA A 30 -21.59 -6.34 -8.02
C ALA A 30 -20.81 -5.05 -7.84
N TYR A 31 -19.49 -5.16 -7.59
CA TYR A 31 -18.58 -4.02 -7.50
C TYR A 31 -18.58 -3.18 -8.80
N GLU A 32 -18.41 -3.84 -9.94
CA GLU A 32 -18.45 -3.17 -11.25
C GLU A 32 -19.79 -2.50 -11.52
N VAL A 33 -20.93 -3.18 -11.22
CA VAL A 33 -22.26 -2.63 -11.40
C VAL A 33 -22.46 -1.37 -10.57
N GLN A 34 -22.09 -1.40 -9.28
CA GLN A 34 -22.21 -0.25 -8.38
C GLN A 34 -21.43 0.96 -8.89
N LEU A 35 -20.19 0.78 -9.33
CA LEU A 35 -19.40 1.88 -9.88
C LEU A 35 -19.97 2.43 -11.18
N ASN A 36 -20.45 1.55 -12.08
CA ASN A 36 -21.06 1.97 -13.35
C ASN A 36 -22.39 2.73 -13.15
N GLN A 37 -23.05 2.56 -12.02
CA GLN A 37 -24.23 3.31 -11.60
C GLN A 37 -23.90 4.65 -10.93
N GLY A 38 -22.61 5.02 -10.84
CA GLY A 38 -22.16 6.27 -10.23
C GLY A 38 -21.99 6.21 -8.71
N SER A 39 -22.09 5.04 -8.10
CA SER A 39 -21.82 4.85 -6.67
C SER A 39 -20.32 5.04 -6.36
N LYS A 40 -20.05 5.34 -5.09
CA LYS A 40 -18.68 5.51 -4.59
C LYS A 40 -18.26 4.27 -3.79
N MET A 41 -16.96 3.93 -3.87
CA MET A 41 -16.40 2.81 -3.14
C MET A 41 -15.40 3.30 -2.09
N LEU A 42 -15.67 2.98 -0.83
CA LEU A 42 -14.73 3.07 0.26
C LEU A 42 -14.08 1.70 0.44
N VAL A 43 -12.76 1.65 0.44
CA VAL A 43 -12.00 0.43 0.70
C VAL A 43 -11.33 0.55 2.06
N SER A 44 -11.56 -0.43 2.93
CA SER A 44 -10.86 -0.55 4.21
C SER A 44 -9.75 -1.59 4.11
N LEU A 45 -8.54 -1.20 4.49
CA LEU A 45 -7.35 -2.05 4.48
C LEU A 45 -6.91 -2.37 5.91
N ALA A 46 -6.73 -3.65 6.18
CA ALA A 46 -6.08 -4.10 7.42
C ALA A 46 -4.57 -3.77 7.40
N GLY A 47 -3.89 -3.91 8.53
CA GLY A 47 -2.45 -3.73 8.63
C GLY A 47 -1.66 -4.66 7.70
N ALA A 48 -0.45 -4.25 7.31
CA ALA A 48 0.51 -5.01 6.50
C ALA A 48 0.07 -5.37 5.06
N MET A 49 -0.98 -4.76 4.53
CA MET A 49 -1.40 -4.98 3.14
C MET A 49 -0.39 -4.40 2.15
N SER A 50 0.27 -3.30 2.51
CA SER A 50 1.34 -2.70 1.72
C SER A 50 2.61 -3.56 1.74
N THR A 51 3.01 -4.09 2.91
CA THR A 51 4.13 -5.05 3.03
C THR A 51 3.89 -6.32 2.20
N ALA A 52 2.63 -6.76 2.09
CA ALA A 52 2.24 -7.89 1.23
C ALA A 52 2.21 -7.55 -0.28
N GLU A 53 2.64 -6.36 -0.67
CA GLU A 53 2.68 -5.85 -2.04
C GLU A 53 1.33 -5.88 -2.79
N LEU A 54 0.21 -5.80 -2.08
CA LEU A 54 -1.11 -5.67 -2.70
C LEU A 54 -1.30 -4.28 -3.34
N GLY A 55 -0.41 -3.35 -3.04
CA GLY A 55 -0.39 -1.99 -3.57
C GLY A 55 -0.37 -1.93 -5.10
N LYS A 56 0.33 -2.85 -5.78
CA LYS A 56 0.40 -2.89 -7.26
C LYS A 56 -0.98 -2.97 -7.92
N ILE A 57 -1.83 -3.88 -7.43
CA ILE A 57 -3.21 -4.02 -7.94
C ILE A 57 -4.04 -2.82 -7.52
N PHE A 58 -3.85 -2.36 -6.28
CA PHE A 58 -4.62 -1.26 -5.72
C PHE A 58 -4.33 0.07 -6.40
N ALA A 59 -3.06 0.34 -6.76
CA ALA A 59 -2.65 1.50 -7.55
C ALA A 59 -3.40 1.57 -8.89
N GLU A 60 -3.52 0.44 -9.59
CA GLU A 60 -4.27 0.37 -10.84
C GLU A 60 -5.77 0.65 -10.63
N MET A 61 -6.37 0.11 -9.56
CA MET A 61 -7.77 0.37 -9.22
C MET A 61 -8.02 1.85 -8.93
N ILE A 62 -7.10 2.51 -8.21
CA ILE A 62 -7.19 3.94 -7.91
C ILE A 62 -7.12 4.76 -9.21
N ARG A 63 -6.14 4.50 -10.08
CA ARG A 63 -5.98 5.24 -11.35
C ARG A 63 -7.18 5.08 -12.28
N LYS A 64 -7.84 3.92 -12.23
CA LYS A 64 -9.05 3.63 -13.00
C LYS A 64 -10.35 4.11 -12.34
N ASP A 65 -10.27 4.93 -11.29
CA ASP A 65 -11.43 5.44 -10.55
C ASP A 65 -12.33 4.34 -9.97
N LYS A 66 -11.72 3.21 -9.56
CA LYS A 66 -12.43 2.12 -8.92
C LYS A 66 -12.50 2.25 -7.40
N VAL A 67 -11.75 3.18 -6.82
CA VAL A 67 -11.70 3.49 -5.39
C VAL A 67 -11.82 5.01 -5.23
N GLN A 68 -12.66 5.49 -4.31
CA GLN A 68 -12.87 6.91 -4.08
C GLN A 68 -12.48 7.36 -2.68
N ILE A 69 -12.44 6.45 -1.71
CA ILE A 69 -12.02 6.72 -0.33
C ILE A 69 -11.30 5.47 0.18
N ILE A 70 -10.27 5.68 0.99
CA ILE A 70 -9.56 4.60 1.67
C ILE A 70 -9.65 4.81 3.18
N SER A 71 -9.82 3.73 3.94
CA SER A 71 -9.63 3.70 5.40
C SER A 71 -8.57 2.65 5.73
N CYS A 72 -7.48 3.03 6.38
CA CYS A 72 -6.39 2.10 6.67
C CYS A 72 -5.60 2.49 7.93
N THR A 73 -4.63 1.65 8.31
CA THR A 73 -3.68 1.96 9.38
C THR A 73 -2.56 2.87 8.86
N GLY A 74 -1.90 3.61 9.77
CA GLY A 74 -0.74 4.43 9.43
C GLY A 74 0.39 3.61 8.79
N ALA A 75 0.61 2.39 9.27
CA ALA A 75 1.58 1.46 8.71
C ALA A 75 1.40 1.22 7.20
N ASN A 76 0.16 1.11 6.71
CA ASN A 76 -0.07 0.95 5.28
C ASN A 76 0.41 2.13 4.44
N LEU A 77 0.37 3.35 4.98
CA LEU A 77 0.86 4.55 4.27
C LEU A 77 2.38 4.50 4.11
N GLU A 78 3.08 4.24 5.21
CA GLU A 78 4.54 4.25 5.23
C GLU A 78 5.15 3.02 4.54
N GLU A 79 4.58 1.83 4.74
CA GLU A 79 5.10 0.58 4.17
C GLU A 79 5.03 0.54 2.64
N ASP A 80 4.06 1.18 2.00
CA ASP A 80 4.03 1.33 0.54
C ASP A 80 5.19 2.20 0.03
N ILE A 81 5.49 3.29 0.75
CA ILE A 81 6.62 4.16 0.42
C ILE A 81 7.96 3.49 0.75
N MET A 82 8.03 2.74 1.86
CA MET A 82 9.20 1.93 2.19
C MET A 82 9.52 0.91 1.11
N ASN A 83 8.48 0.22 0.59
CA ASN A 83 8.65 -0.70 -0.51
C ASN A 83 9.16 0.01 -1.78
N LEU A 84 8.70 1.22 -2.05
CA LEU A 84 9.14 2.02 -3.19
C LEU A 84 10.65 2.34 -3.15
N VAL A 85 11.20 2.58 -1.95
CA VAL A 85 12.58 3.07 -1.77
C VAL A 85 13.58 2.02 -1.25
N ALA A 86 13.12 0.82 -0.88
CA ALA A 86 13.95 -0.19 -0.22
C ALA A 86 13.60 -1.63 -0.64
N HIS A 87 12.90 -1.83 -1.75
CA HIS A 87 12.38 -3.13 -2.18
C HIS A 87 13.45 -4.23 -2.24
N SER A 88 14.62 -3.93 -2.76
CA SER A 88 15.72 -4.90 -2.91
C SER A 88 16.37 -5.33 -1.58
N HIS A 89 16.10 -4.60 -0.51
CA HIS A 89 16.62 -4.84 0.83
C HIS A 89 15.67 -5.66 1.71
N TYR A 90 14.44 -5.91 1.23
CA TYR A 90 13.49 -6.75 1.95
C TYR A 90 13.98 -8.20 2.00
N LYS A 91 13.77 -8.85 3.14
CA LYS A 91 14.17 -10.25 3.34
C LYS A 91 12.97 -11.10 3.72
N ARG A 92 12.77 -12.20 3.02
CA ARG A 92 11.74 -13.16 3.37
C ARG A 92 12.26 -14.21 4.35
N VAL A 93 11.47 -14.51 5.41
CA VAL A 93 11.73 -15.51 6.44
C VAL A 93 10.55 -16.50 6.47
N PRO A 94 10.51 -17.51 5.57
CA PRO A 94 9.35 -18.40 5.42
C PRO A 94 8.97 -19.17 6.68
N ASN A 95 9.96 -19.52 7.50
CA ASN A 95 9.81 -20.27 8.75
C ASN A 95 9.60 -19.38 9.98
N TYR A 96 9.11 -18.16 9.81
CA TYR A 96 9.01 -17.15 10.87
C TYR A 96 8.25 -17.61 12.12
N ARG A 97 7.35 -18.61 11.99
CA ARG A 97 6.60 -19.16 13.13
C ARG A 97 7.43 -20.06 14.05
N ASP A 98 8.54 -20.57 13.53
CA ASP A 98 9.43 -21.50 14.24
C ASP A 98 10.69 -20.79 14.78
N LEU A 99 10.80 -19.47 14.60
CA LEU A 99 11.92 -18.68 15.10
C LEU A 99 11.93 -18.68 16.63
N THR A 100 13.11 -18.94 17.18
CA THR A 100 13.39 -18.76 18.60
C THR A 100 13.50 -17.25 18.95
N PRO A 101 13.35 -16.86 20.22
CA PRO A 101 13.58 -15.48 20.65
C PRO A 101 14.98 -14.95 20.30
N GLN A 102 15.98 -15.81 20.27
CA GLN A 102 17.34 -15.41 19.89
C GLN A 102 17.43 -15.11 18.38
N GLU A 103 16.84 -15.94 17.53
CA GLU A 103 16.81 -15.70 16.09
C GLU A 103 16.02 -14.43 15.73
N GLU A 104 14.93 -14.13 16.46
CA GLU A 104 14.22 -12.85 16.32
C GLU A 104 15.11 -11.67 16.71
N TRP A 105 15.87 -11.79 17.80
CA TRP A 105 16.84 -10.77 18.21
C TRP A 105 17.94 -10.59 17.19
N ASP A 106 18.45 -11.67 16.62
CA ASP A 106 19.51 -11.64 15.60
C ASP A 106 19.05 -10.93 14.31
N LEU A 107 17.77 -11.04 13.94
CA LEU A 107 17.18 -10.28 12.84
C LEU A 107 17.16 -8.78 13.17
N LEU A 108 16.74 -8.42 14.37
CA LEU A 108 16.71 -7.03 14.84
C LEU A 108 18.11 -6.40 14.86
N GLU A 109 19.13 -7.12 15.37
CA GLU A 109 20.52 -6.67 15.38
C GLU A 109 21.07 -6.47 13.95
N GLN A 110 20.55 -7.17 12.97
CA GLN A 110 20.84 -6.96 11.56
C GLN A 110 20.11 -5.76 10.95
N GLY A 111 19.30 -5.03 11.72
CA GLY A 111 18.48 -3.92 11.24
C GLY A 111 17.29 -4.40 10.40
N LEU A 112 16.74 -5.56 10.70
CA LEU A 112 15.61 -6.17 10.00
C LEU A 112 14.38 -6.21 10.90
N ASN A 113 13.36 -5.44 10.55
CA ASN A 113 12.09 -5.36 11.28
C ASN A 113 11.09 -6.33 10.68
N ARG A 114 10.81 -7.44 11.37
CA ARG A 114 9.97 -8.51 10.84
C ARG A 114 8.48 -8.21 10.95
N VAL A 115 7.78 -8.31 9.83
CA VAL A 115 6.31 -8.27 9.73
C VAL A 115 5.86 -9.59 9.10
N THR A 116 5.35 -10.52 9.90
CA THR A 116 5.05 -11.90 9.50
C THR A 116 6.26 -12.62 8.89
N ASP A 117 6.25 -12.99 7.64
CA ASP A 117 7.37 -13.65 6.94
C ASP A 117 8.31 -12.69 6.19
N THR A 118 8.08 -11.39 6.32
CA THR A 118 8.83 -10.36 5.59
C THR A 118 9.53 -9.42 6.57
N CYS A 119 10.80 -9.15 6.34
CA CYS A 119 11.56 -8.16 7.10
C CYS A 119 11.76 -6.89 6.28
N ILE A 120 11.46 -5.75 6.90
CA ILE A 120 11.67 -4.41 6.35
C ILE A 120 12.99 -3.88 6.91
N PRO A 121 13.91 -3.38 6.07
CA PRO A 121 15.20 -2.87 6.52
C PRO A 121 15.04 -1.56 7.30
N GLU A 122 15.78 -1.43 8.43
CA GLU A 122 15.73 -0.23 9.28
C GLU A 122 16.30 1.00 8.55
N HIS A 123 17.48 0.88 7.95
CA HIS A 123 18.18 2.03 7.40
C HIS A 123 17.61 2.49 6.06
N GLU A 124 17.39 1.56 5.14
CA GLU A 124 16.97 1.85 3.77
C GLU A 124 15.48 2.22 3.70
N ALA A 125 14.68 1.77 4.66
CA ALA A 125 13.26 2.10 4.75
C ALA A 125 12.98 3.15 5.82
N PHE A 126 12.93 2.76 7.11
CA PHE A 126 12.49 3.64 8.21
C PHE A 126 13.33 4.91 8.34
N ARG A 127 14.66 4.79 8.42
CA ARG A 127 15.53 5.96 8.64
C ARG A 127 15.55 6.89 7.44
N ARG A 128 15.46 6.33 6.23
CA ARG A 128 15.37 7.11 5.00
C ARG A 128 14.09 7.95 4.98
N LEU A 129 12.93 7.36 5.24
CA LEU A 129 11.68 8.10 5.29
C LEU A 129 11.65 9.11 6.44
N GLN A 130 12.12 8.73 7.62
CA GLN A 130 12.10 9.56 8.82
C GLN A 130 12.75 10.94 8.58
N GLN A 131 13.87 10.97 7.88
CA GLN A 131 14.59 12.22 7.60
C GLN A 131 13.74 13.21 6.79
N HIS A 132 13.03 12.71 5.78
CA HIS A 132 12.22 13.53 4.89
C HIS A 132 10.90 13.96 5.54
N ILE A 133 10.20 13.04 6.20
CA ILE A 133 8.91 13.35 6.83
C ILE A 133 9.08 14.32 8.00
N TYR A 134 10.16 14.17 8.79
CA TYR A 134 10.46 15.08 9.89
C TYR A 134 10.61 16.53 9.41
N LYS A 135 11.29 16.73 8.29
CA LYS A 135 11.45 18.06 7.70
C LYS A 135 10.10 18.66 7.30
N ILE A 136 9.23 17.87 6.67
CA ILE A 136 7.90 18.31 6.24
C ILE A 136 7.03 18.65 7.45
N TRP A 137 7.08 17.84 8.52
CA TRP A 137 6.36 18.12 9.77
C TRP A 137 6.84 19.41 10.41
N LYS A 138 8.16 19.59 10.51
CA LYS A 138 8.75 20.81 11.07
C LYS A 138 8.39 22.06 10.26
N ASP A 139 8.46 21.99 8.95
CA ASP A 139 8.09 23.11 8.07
C ASP A 139 6.61 23.48 8.22
N ALA A 140 5.72 22.51 8.42
CA ALA A 140 4.31 22.74 8.67
C ALA A 140 4.08 23.39 10.06
N ASP A 141 4.75 22.90 11.10
CA ASP A 141 4.66 23.42 12.45
C ASP A 141 5.15 24.88 12.51
N ASP A 142 6.30 25.15 11.91
CA ASP A 142 6.88 26.51 11.85
C ASP A 142 5.94 27.52 11.15
N LYS A 143 5.09 27.04 10.23
CA LYS A 143 4.09 27.85 9.51
C LYS A 143 2.71 27.86 10.15
N GLY A 144 2.49 27.05 11.21
CA GLY A 144 1.18 26.85 11.82
C GLY A 144 0.18 26.10 10.92
N GLU A 145 0.67 25.38 9.93
CA GLU A 145 -0.14 24.56 9.00
C GLU A 145 -0.52 23.22 9.65
N ARG A 146 -1.70 22.72 9.29
CA ARG A 146 -2.18 21.42 9.76
C ARG A 146 -2.63 20.59 8.59
N TYR A 147 -2.24 19.31 8.62
CA TYR A 147 -2.53 18.35 7.56
C TYR A 147 -2.97 17.02 8.17
N LEU A 148 -3.74 16.26 7.41
CA LEU A 148 -4.07 14.87 7.74
C LEU A 148 -2.85 13.97 7.48
N PRO A 149 -2.76 12.79 8.13
CA PRO A 149 -1.61 11.90 7.98
C PRO A 149 -1.20 11.63 6.54
N HIS A 150 -2.17 11.30 5.68
CA HIS A 150 -1.91 11.01 4.28
C HIS A 150 -1.43 12.24 3.48
N GLU A 151 -1.85 13.45 3.85
CA GLU A 151 -1.44 14.67 3.15
C GLU A 151 0.06 14.96 3.35
N PHE A 152 0.61 14.61 4.53
CA PHE A 152 2.06 14.65 4.75
C PHE A 152 2.82 13.69 3.84
N MET A 153 2.31 12.45 3.70
CA MET A 153 2.88 11.45 2.81
C MET A 153 2.80 11.88 1.34
N TYR A 154 1.67 12.48 0.94
CA TYR A 154 1.50 13.04 -0.41
C TYR A 154 2.50 14.15 -0.70
N LYS A 155 2.69 15.07 0.24
CA LYS A 155 3.69 16.12 0.11
C LYS A 155 5.10 15.54 -0.11
N MET A 156 5.47 14.51 0.64
CA MET A 156 6.76 13.84 0.50
C MET A 156 6.92 13.20 -0.88
N LEU A 157 5.92 12.42 -1.33
CA LEU A 157 5.94 11.75 -2.63
C LEU A 157 5.96 12.73 -3.81
N LEU A 158 5.08 13.75 -3.78
CA LEU A 158 4.94 14.70 -4.88
C LEU A 158 6.05 15.75 -4.93
N SER A 159 6.84 15.90 -3.87
CA SER A 159 7.99 16.82 -3.87
C SER A 159 9.22 16.28 -4.62
N GLY A 160 9.24 14.99 -4.95
CA GLY A 160 10.36 14.35 -5.61
C GLY A 160 11.58 14.06 -4.71
N VAL A 161 11.52 14.35 -3.41
CA VAL A 161 12.67 14.16 -2.49
C VAL A 161 13.13 12.72 -2.34
N LEU A 162 12.33 11.75 -2.79
CA LEU A 162 12.63 10.33 -2.73
C LEU A 162 13.06 9.74 -4.07
N GLU A 163 13.06 10.51 -5.16
CA GLU A 163 13.29 10.00 -6.53
C GLU A 163 14.61 9.24 -6.68
N GLU A 164 15.67 9.71 -6.05
CA GLU A 164 16.98 9.06 -6.09
C GLU A 164 17.02 7.67 -5.43
N TYR A 165 16.01 7.35 -4.62
CA TYR A 165 15.93 6.09 -3.88
C TYR A 165 14.94 5.10 -4.48
N TYR A 166 14.22 5.44 -5.55
CA TYR A 166 13.22 4.54 -6.10
C TYR A 166 13.85 3.28 -6.68
N GLU A 167 13.45 2.13 -6.17
CA GLU A 167 13.90 0.80 -6.57
C GLU A 167 12.85 0.05 -7.40
N ILE A 168 11.58 0.48 -7.33
CA ILE A 168 10.48 -0.02 -8.14
C ILE A 168 9.80 1.12 -8.89
N ASP A 169 8.98 0.77 -9.88
CA ASP A 169 8.25 1.77 -10.68
C ASP A 169 7.19 2.47 -9.84
N LEU A 170 7.12 3.79 -9.90
CA LEU A 170 6.12 4.61 -9.23
C LEU A 170 4.68 4.17 -9.52
N LYS A 171 4.44 3.58 -10.70
CA LYS A 171 3.11 3.05 -11.04
C LYS A 171 2.67 1.91 -10.12
N ASP A 172 3.61 1.23 -9.44
CA ASP A 172 3.34 0.12 -8.54
C ASP A 172 3.00 0.58 -7.12
N SER A 173 3.20 1.88 -6.79
CA SER A 173 2.82 2.48 -5.50
C SER A 173 1.36 2.96 -5.52
N TRP A 174 0.55 2.42 -4.60
CA TRP A 174 -0.82 2.88 -4.42
C TRP A 174 -0.88 4.24 -3.72
N MET A 175 0.07 4.54 -2.84
CA MET A 175 0.18 5.85 -2.19
C MET A 175 0.48 6.94 -3.22
N TYR A 176 1.36 6.67 -4.18
CA TYR A 176 1.63 7.61 -5.27
C TYR A 176 0.39 7.82 -6.16
N ALA A 177 -0.29 6.73 -6.54
CA ALA A 177 -1.54 6.82 -7.30
C ALA A 177 -2.64 7.60 -6.57
N ALA A 178 -2.72 7.44 -5.24
CA ALA A 178 -3.64 8.18 -4.39
C ALA A 178 -3.26 9.67 -4.30
N ALA A 179 -1.96 9.98 -4.19
CA ALA A 179 -1.44 11.34 -4.16
C ALA A 179 -1.73 12.10 -5.47
N GLU A 180 -1.50 11.47 -6.63
CA GLU A 180 -1.82 12.04 -7.94
C GLU A 180 -3.30 12.45 -8.08
N LYS A 181 -4.19 11.70 -7.43
CA LYS A 181 -5.64 11.97 -7.45
C LYS A 181 -6.15 12.76 -6.24
N ASN A 182 -5.27 13.11 -5.33
CA ASN A 182 -5.63 13.70 -4.03
C ASN A 182 -6.78 12.92 -3.36
N LEU A 183 -6.65 11.59 -3.34
CA LEU A 183 -7.67 10.70 -2.81
C LEU A 183 -7.75 10.83 -1.29
N PRO A 184 -8.95 10.98 -0.68
CA PRO A 184 -9.05 11.05 0.77
C PRO A 184 -8.73 9.70 1.42
N ILE A 185 -7.85 9.73 2.43
CA ILE A 185 -7.51 8.56 3.25
C ILE A 185 -7.81 8.86 4.70
N ILE A 186 -8.57 7.98 5.34
CA ILE A 186 -8.91 8.03 6.76
C ILE A 186 -7.98 7.08 7.51
N VAL A 187 -7.29 7.59 8.53
CA VAL A 187 -6.39 6.81 9.40
C VAL A 187 -6.90 6.87 10.82
N PRO A 188 -7.83 5.99 11.23
CA PRO A 188 -8.57 6.12 12.50
C PRO A 188 -7.71 6.01 13.76
N GLY A 189 -6.54 5.41 13.66
CA GLY A 189 -5.61 5.20 14.78
C GLY A 189 -4.53 6.26 14.93
N TRP A 190 -4.61 7.32 14.16
CA TRP A 190 -3.58 8.37 14.16
C TRP A 190 -4.03 9.59 14.99
#